data_872c2edfb0385a398eed201fc5902bfe
#
_entry.id   872c2edfb0385a398eed201fc5902bfe
#
_cell.length_a   1.000
_cell.length_b   1.000
_cell.length_c   1.000
_cell.angle_alpha   90.00
_cell.angle_beta   90.00
_cell.angle_gamma   90.00
#
_symmetry.space_group_name_H-M   'P 1'
#
loop_
_entity.id
_entity.type
_entity.pdbx_description
1 polymer ?
#
loop_
_entity_poly.entity_id
_entity_poly.type
_entity_poly.pdbx_seq_one_letter_code
_entity_poly.pdbx_strand_id
1 'polypeptide(L)'
;LLAEDAGGSAFDEACAIAWLRLAERFPAANIPLACVATTIELRGMADTEREQCVDSARAILGYLADQGLISGDWPAAPPSHCQAMPFAGAQYACAPHPGVVSFLQPLGAQVKVGDPLFEVIDPLTDRHSVVRASTDGILYARERLRFAQPGLWLAKVAGVTPIRQGRLLSD
;
A
#
# COMPACT_ATOMS: atom_id res chain seq x y z
N LEU A 1 -1.03 5.44 -1.59
CA LEU A 1 -2.23 5.83 -0.83
C LEU A 1 -2.21 7.34 -0.60
N LEU A 2 -3.38 7.97 -0.48
CA LEU A 2 -3.48 9.42 -0.33
C LEU A 2 -3.47 9.78 1.17
N ALA A 3 -2.63 10.73 1.54
CA ALA A 3 -2.44 11.18 2.91
C ALA A 3 -3.70 11.78 3.55
N GLU A 4 -4.55 12.41 2.76
CA GLU A 4 -5.81 13.03 3.20
C GLU A 4 -6.77 12.04 3.86
N ASP A 5 -6.62 10.75 3.56
CA ASP A 5 -7.48 9.69 4.10
C ASP A 5 -7.10 9.28 5.54
N ALA A 6 -5.92 9.64 6.01
CA ALA A 6 -5.42 9.19 7.31
C ALA A 6 -5.71 10.16 8.47
N GLY A 7 -6.21 11.36 8.18
CA GLY A 7 -6.69 12.32 9.19
C GLY A 7 -5.59 13.00 9.99
N GLY A 8 -4.35 12.99 9.52
CA GLY A 8 -3.21 13.68 10.12
C GLY A 8 -2.63 13.00 11.36
N SER A 9 -2.96 11.75 11.62
CA SER A 9 -2.45 10.99 12.78
C SER A 9 -1.16 10.24 12.48
N ALA A 10 -0.91 9.89 11.21
CA ALA A 10 0.32 9.24 10.79
C ALA A 10 1.49 10.23 10.80
N PHE A 11 2.70 9.74 11.08
CA PHE A 11 3.89 10.59 11.22
C PHE A 11 4.23 11.36 9.93
N ASP A 12 4.05 10.74 8.79
CA ASP A 12 4.26 11.34 7.47
C ASP A 12 3.19 12.40 7.13
N GLU A 13 2.00 12.34 7.71
CA GLU A 13 0.97 13.38 7.57
C GLU A 13 1.12 14.51 8.58
N ALA A 14 1.56 14.21 9.79
CA ALA A 14 1.63 15.18 10.89
C ALA A 14 2.44 16.44 10.49
N CYS A 15 3.46 16.28 9.66
CA CYS A 15 4.28 17.39 9.17
C CYS A 15 3.61 18.21 8.07
N ALA A 16 2.74 17.62 7.28
CA ALA A 16 2.09 18.26 6.12
C ALA A 16 0.72 18.87 6.47
N ILE A 17 -0.03 18.28 7.42
CA ILE A 17 -1.44 18.62 7.70
C ILE A 17 -1.66 20.10 8.04
N ALA A 18 -0.70 20.74 8.74
CA ALA A 18 -0.81 22.14 9.08
C ALA A 18 -0.83 23.05 7.82
N TRP A 19 -0.04 22.71 6.82
CA TRP A 19 0.04 23.44 5.56
C TRP A 19 -1.21 23.22 4.70
N LEU A 20 -1.73 21.98 4.66
CA LEU A 20 -2.98 21.66 3.98
C LEU A 20 -4.15 22.44 4.59
N ARG A 21 -4.29 22.47 5.92
CA ARG A 21 -5.33 23.22 6.61
C ARG A 21 -5.21 24.74 6.40
N LEU A 22 -3.98 25.28 6.31
CA LEU A 22 -3.78 26.68 5.97
C LEU A 22 -4.18 26.98 4.53
N ALA A 23 -3.84 26.12 3.58
CA ALA A 23 -4.22 26.26 2.18
C ALA A 23 -5.75 26.22 2.01
N GLU A 24 -6.43 25.32 2.70
CA GLU A 24 -7.91 25.27 2.72
C GLU A 24 -8.53 26.54 3.30
N ARG A 25 -7.97 27.05 4.39
CA ARG A 25 -8.47 28.26 5.07
C ARG A 25 -8.25 29.53 4.27
N PHE A 26 -7.19 29.58 3.47
CA PHE A 26 -6.76 30.77 2.71
C PHE A 26 -6.51 30.40 1.23
N PRO A 27 -7.52 29.97 0.48
CA PRO A 27 -7.32 29.44 -0.88
C PRO A 27 -6.72 30.46 -1.85
N ALA A 28 -6.96 31.76 -1.64
CA ALA A 28 -6.41 32.83 -2.47
C ALA A 28 -4.92 33.15 -2.19
N ALA A 29 -4.36 32.62 -1.11
CA ALA A 29 -2.99 32.95 -0.70
C ALA A 29 -1.93 32.04 -1.36
N ASN A 30 -2.33 31.02 -2.15
CA ASN A 30 -1.44 30.06 -2.79
C ASN A 30 -0.36 29.52 -1.83
N ILE A 31 -0.79 29.10 -0.64
CA ILE A 31 0.13 28.59 0.39
C ILE A 31 0.77 27.29 -0.12
N PRO A 32 2.12 27.23 -0.23
CA PRO A 32 2.79 26.04 -0.72
C PRO A 32 2.79 24.95 0.37
N LEU A 33 2.84 23.68 -0.06
CA LEU A 33 3.15 22.58 0.84
C LEU A 33 4.63 22.66 1.22
N ALA A 34 4.94 23.28 2.36
CA ALA A 34 6.31 23.57 2.78
C ALA A 34 7.01 22.38 3.46
N CYS A 35 6.28 21.30 3.73
CA CYS A 35 6.85 20.06 4.23
C CYS A 35 6.33 18.89 3.41
N VAL A 36 7.23 18.19 2.71
CA VAL A 36 6.94 16.93 2.04
C VAL A 36 7.47 15.80 2.91
N ALA A 37 6.55 15.01 3.44
CA ALA A 37 6.87 13.83 4.23
C ALA A 37 6.15 12.61 3.62
N THR A 38 6.86 11.49 3.53
CA THR A 38 6.32 10.25 2.97
C THR A 38 6.99 9.04 3.59
N THR A 39 6.23 7.97 3.72
CA THR A 39 6.75 6.65 4.07
C THR A 39 6.99 5.86 2.78
N ILE A 40 8.19 5.33 2.64
CA ILE A 40 8.57 4.49 1.49
C ILE A 40 8.58 3.03 1.94
N GLU A 41 7.67 2.25 1.41
CA GLU A 41 7.64 0.80 1.61
C GLU A 41 8.59 0.12 0.62
N LEU A 42 9.69 -0.43 1.11
CA LEU A 42 10.73 -1.09 0.31
C LEU A 42 10.41 -2.58 0.11
N ARG A 43 9.27 -2.90 -0.50
CA ARG A 43 8.82 -4.26 -0.81
C ARG A 43 8.62 -5.11 0.47
N GLY A 44 9.06 -6.37 0.44
CA GLY A 44 8.91 -7.30 1.54
C GLY A 44 10.18 -7.43 2.38
N MET A 45 10.02 -7.95 3.58
CA MET A 45 11.07 -8.14 4.58
C MET A 45 12.25 -9.01 4.09
N ALA A 46 12.01 -9.89 3.10
CA ALA A 46 13.00 -10.79 2.52
C ALA A 46 13.57 -10.30 1.17
N ASP A 47 13.10 -9.15 0.67
CA ASP A 47 13.48 -8.63 -0.65
C ASP A 47 14.74 -7.77 -0.51
N THR A 48 15.89 -8.45 -0.42
CA THR A 48 17.20 -7.84 -0.20
C THR A 48 18.17 -8.07 -1.37
N GLU A 49 17.65 -8.35 -2.56
CA GLU A 49 18.45 -8.49 -3.76
C GLU A 49 19.19 -7.19 -4.07
N ARG A 50 20.52 -7.33 -4.30
CA ARG A 50 21.40 -6.18 -4.47
C ARG A 50 20.94 -5.20 -5.54
N GLU A 51 20.48 -5.70 -6.68
CA GLU A 51 20.01 -4.87 -7.80
C GLU A 51 18.81 -4.03 -7.39
N GLN A 52 17.82 -4.62 -6.76
CA GLN A 52 16.62 -3.92 -6.26
C GLN A 52 16.96 -2.88 -5.19
N CYS A 53 17.92 -3.18 -4.30
CA CYS A 53 18.39 -2.22 -3.30
C CYS A 53 19.09 -1.01 -3.93
N VAL A 54 19.92 -1.25 -4.94
CA VAL A 54 20.59 -0.17 -5.70
C VAL A 54 19.56 0.69 -6.44
N ASP A 55 18.59 0.10 -7.09
CA ASP A 55 17.55 0.84 -7.80
C ASP A 55 16.68 1.68 -6.85
N SER A 56 16.35 1.15 -5.68
CA SER A 56 15.65 1.90 -4.64
C SER A 56 16.45 3.09 -4.13
N ALA A 57 17.75 2.88 -3.87
CA ALA A 57 18.65 3.97 -3.46
C ALA A 57 18.79 5.05 -4.54
N ARG A 58 18.91 4.66 -5.79
CA ARG A 58 18.95 5.61 -6.93
C ARG A 58 17.66 6.40 -7.07
N ALA A 59 16.52 5.76 -6.90
CA ALA A 59 15.22 6.44 -6.95
C ALA A 59 15.09 7.49 -5.83
N ILE A 60 15.52 7.17 -4.61
CA ILE A 60 15.51 8.11 -3.48
C ILE A 60 16.46 9.29 -3.76
N LEU A 61 17.67 9.03 -4.20
CA LEU A 61 18.64 10.09 -4.51
C LEU A 61 18.16 10.96 -5.69
N GLY A 62 17.60 10.34 -6.72
CA GLY A 62 16.99 11.05 -7.84
C GLY A 62 15.86 11.99 -7.41
N TYR A 63 15.00 11.52 -6.51
CA TYR A 63 13.95 12.36 -5.92
C TYR A 63 14.52 13.55 -5.14
N LEU A 64 15.55 13.33 -4.30
CA LEU A 64 16.19 14.42 -3.54
C LEU A 64 16.86 15.45 -4.47
N ALA A 65 17.43 15.00 -5.57
CA ALA A 65 17.99 15.91 -6.61
C ALA A 65 16.91 16.71 -7.33
N ASP A 66 15.79 16.06 -7.70
CA ASP A 66 14.63 16.72 -8.31
C ASP A 66 14.03 17.79 -7.40
N GLN A 67 14.03 17.55 -6.09
CA GLN A 67 13.64 18.55 -5.08
C GLN A 67 14.70 19.63 -4.79
N GLY A 68 15.85 19.59 -5.47
CA GLY A 68 16.95 20.55 -5.27
C GLY A 68 17.69 20.42 -3.96
N LEU A 69 17.55 19.32 -3.23
CA LEU A 69 18.18 19.10 -1.92
C LEU A 69 19.64 18.61 -2.06
N ILE A 70 19.97 17.96 -3.15
CA ILE A 70 21.33 17.52 -3.49
C ILE A 70 21.64 17.89 -4.94
N SER A 71 22.92 18.14 -5.23
CA SER A 71 23.41 18.35 -6.60
C SER A 71 24.05 17.09 -7.15
N GLY A 72 24.04 16.91 -8.47
CA GLY A 72 24.65 15.77 -9.15
C GLY A 72 23.93 15.44 -10.44
N ASP A 73 24.53 14.56 -11.23
CA ASP A 73 23.91 14.02 -12.45
C ASP A 73 23.16 12.73 -12.08
N TRP A 74 21.88 12.86 -11.91
CA TRP A 74 20.98 11.76 -11.53
C TRP A 74 20.06 11.43 -12.70
N PRO A 75 19.82 10.14 -12.98
CA PRO A 75 18.87 9.77 -14.01
C PRO A 75 17.48 10.32 -13.68
N ALA A 76 16.81 10.86 -14.70
CA ALA A 76 15.43 11.31 -14.56
C ALA A 76 14.55 10.17 -14.01
N ALA A 77 13.59 10.54 -13.17
CA ALA A 77 12.62 9.59 -12.67
C ALA A 77 11.88 8.92 -13.85
N PRO A 78 11.74 7.59 -13.87
CA PRO A 78 10.96 6.93 -14.90
C PRO A 78 9.50 7.37 -14.83
N PRO A 79 8.75 7.27 -15.94
CA PRO A 79 7.32 7.56 -15.92
C PRO A 79 6.61 6.73 -14.83
N SER A 80 5.73 7.37 -14.08
CA SER A 80 4.94 6.64 -13.07
C SER A 80 3.99 5.65 -13.75
N HIS A 81 4.07 4.39 -13.36
CA HIS A 81 3.13 3.33 -13.74
C HIS A 81 2.09 3.07 -12.64
N CYS A 82 2.13 3.84 -11.55
CA CYS A 82 1.26 3.68 -10.41
C CYS A 82 0.13 4.70 -10.43
N GLN A 83 -1.05 4.29 -9.96
CA GLN A 83 -2.14 5.18 -9.63
C GLN A 83 -2.23 5.33 -8.12
N ALA A 84 -2.48 6.55 -7.65
CA ALA A 84 -2.85 6.78 -6.26
C ALA A 84 -4.23 6.21 -5.99
N MET A 85 -4.38 5.46 -4.89
CA MET A 85 -5.64 4.83 -4.51
C MET A 85 -6.01 5.21 -3.08
N PRO A 86 -7.32 5.44 -2.79
CA PRO A 86 -7.75 5.81 -1.46
C PRO A 86 -7.55 4.64 -0.47
N PHE A 87 -7.18 4.94 0.77
CA PHE A 87 -7.13 3.93 1.84
C PHE A 87 -8.45 3.20 2.04
N ALA A 88 -9.56 3.93 1.87
CA ALA A 88 -10.91 3.37 1.95
C ALA A 88 -11.19 2.29 0.90
N GLY A 89 -10.48 2.30 -0.23
CA GLY A 89 -10.60 1.30 -1.29
C GLY A 89 -9.80 0.02 -1.03
N ALA A 90 -8.94 -0.01 -0.01
CA ALA A 90 -8.09 -1.16 0.26
C ALA A 90 -8.84 -2.27 0.98
N GLN A 91 -8.84 -3.48 0.38
CA GLN A 91 -9.27 -4.71 1.04
C GLN A 91 -8.11 -5.36 1.79
N TYR A 92 -8.38 -5.75 3.03
CA TYR A 92 -7.52 -6.65 3.81
C TYR A 92 -8.18 -8.02 3.89
N ALA A 93 -7.69 -8.97 3.12
CA ALA A 93 -8.25 -10.31 3.05
C ALA A 93 -7.61 -11.21 4.12
N CYS A 94 -8.41 -11.65 5.09
CA CYS A 94 -7.97 -12.40 6.26
C CYS A 94 -8.24 -13.90 6.14
N ALA A 95 -7.43 -14.69 6.88
CA ALA A 95 -7.67 -16.11 7.04
C ALA A 95 -8.96 -16.38 7.84
N PRO A 96 -9.88 -17.22 7.33
CA PRO A 96 -11.12 -17.55 8.03
C PRO A 96 -10.94 -18.61 9.14
N HIS A 97 -9.88 -19.41 9.09
CA HIS A 97 -9.53 -20.46 10.05
C HIS A 97 -8.03 -20.78 9.96
N PRO A 98 -7.47 -21.56 10.90
CA PRO A 98 -6.08 -22.00 10.77
C PRO A 98 -5.91 -22.92 9.58
N GLY A 99 -4.74 -22.88 8.93
CA GLY A 99 -4.46 -23.82 7.85
C GLY A 99 -3.33 -23.40 6.93
N VAL A 100 -3.07 -24.25 5.95
CA VAL A 100 -2.09 -24.03 4.90
C VAL A 100 -2.68 -23.07 3.86
N VAL A 101 -1.89 -22.08 3.45
CA VAL A 101 -2.31 -21.05 2.48
C VAL A 101 -1.80 -21.38 1.09
N SER A 102 -2.73 -21.47 0.14
CA SER A 102 -2.44 -21.54 -1.29
C SER A 102 -2.91 -20.27 -2.00
N PHE A 103 -1.99 -19.46 -2.54
CA PHE A 103 -2.35 -18.27 -3.31
C PHE A 103 -2.76 -18.63 -4.73
N LEU A 104 -3.91 -18.10 -5.16
CA LEU A 104 -4.52 -18.35 -6.46
C LEU A 104 -4.25 -17.24 -7.48
N GLN A 105 -3.73 -16.08 -7.02
CA GLN A 105 -3.33 -14.97 -7.88
C GLN A 105 -1.88 -14.57 -7.60
N PRO A 106 -1.11 -14.17 -8.62
CA PRO A 106 0.23 -13.60 -8.43
C PRO A 106 0.15 -12.16 -7.88
N LEU A 107 1.24 -11.70 -7.23
CA LEU A 107 1.38 -10.28 -6.93
C LEU A 107 1.35 -9.44 -8.20
N GLY A 108 0.70 -8.27 -8.15
CA GLY A 108 0.49 -7.37 -9.28
C GLY A 108 -0.71 -7.74 -10.15
N ALA A 109 -1.42 -8.85 -9.87
CA ALA A 109 -2.60 -9.24 -10.64
C ALA A 109 -3.71 -8.20 -10.51
N GLN A 110 -4.33 -7.86 -11.64
CA GLN A 110 -5.62 -7.16 -11.67
C GLN A 110 -6.70 -8.18 -11.30
N VAL A 111 -7.51 -7.85 -10.30
CA VAL A 111 -8.61 -8.70 -9.81
C VAL A 111 -9.92 -7.93 -9.83
N LYS A 112 -11.01 -8.67 -9.99
CA LYS A 112 -12.38 -8.17 -9.90
C LYS A 112 -13.07 -8.73 -8.67
N VAL A 113 -14.13 -8.05 -8.23
CA VAL A 113 -15.01 -8.55 -7.17
C VAL A 113 -15.43 -10.00 -7.48
N GLY A 114 -15.21 -10.87 -6.52
CA GLY A 114 -15.50 -12.30 -6.64
C GLY A 114 -14.34 -13.18 -7.12
N ASP A 115 -13.26 -12.60 -7.65
CA ASP A 115 -12.08 -13.38 -8.05
C ASP A 115 -11.43 -14.05 -6.84
N PRO A 116 -10.99 -15.31 -6.95
CA PRO A 116 -10.33 -16.01 -5.85
C PRO A 116 -8.93 -15.45 -5.64
N LEU A 117 -8.60 -15.08 -4.39
CA LEU A 117 -7.28 -14.56 -4.00
C LEU A 117 -6.38 -15.67 -3.47
N PHE A 118 -6.89 -16.43 -2.52
CA PHE A 118 -6.20 -17.56 -1.91
C PHE A 118 -7.20 -18.55 -1.32
N GLU A 119 -6.70 -19.73 -1.03
CA GLU A 119 -7.41 -20.80 -0.33
C GLU A 119 -6.69 -21.10 0.98
N VAL A 120 -7.45 -21.34 2.05
CA VAL A 120 -6.94 -21.87 3.32
C VAL A 120 -7.45 -23.30 3.48
N ILE A 121 -6.52 -24.21 3.72
CA ILE A 121 -6.77 -25.65 3.83
C ILE A 121 -6.41 -26.10 5.26
N ASP A 122 -7.38 -26.57 6.02
CA ASP A 122 -7.13 -27.22 7.30
C ASP A 122 -6.77 -28.69 7.05
N PRO A 123 -5.51 -29.09 7.27
CA PRO A 123 -5.07 -30.45 6.99
C PRO A 123 -5.62 -31.51 7.97
N LEU A 124 -6.23 -31.09 9.07
CA LEU A 124 -6.78 -32.01 10.08
C LEU A 124 -8.23 -32.39 9.75
N THR A 125 -8.99 -31.47 9.16
CA THR A 125 -10.41 -31.63 8.89
C THR A 125 -10.76 -31.67 7.42
N ASP A 126 -9.77 -31.49 6.55
CA ASP A 126 -9.92 -31.35 5.09
C ASP A 126 -10.89 -30.21 4.71
N ARG A 127 -10.96 -29.20 5.57
CA ARG A 127 -11.77 -28.01 5.31
C ARG A 127 -11.05 -27.08 4.35
N HIS A 128 -11.69 -26.75 3.26
CA HIS A 128 -11.22 -25.80 2.26
C HIS A 128 -12.03 -24.51 2.28
N SER A 129 -11.38 -23.34 2.32
CA SER A 129 -12.05 -22.05 2.26
C SER A 129 -11.35 -21.11 1.29
N VAL A 130 -12.04 -20.74 0.23
CA VAL A 130 -11.54 -19.76 -0.76
C VAL A 130 -11.96 -18.36 -0.35
N VAL A 131 -10.97 -17.49 -0.17
CA VAL A 131 -11.17 -16.05 0.11
C VAL A 131 -11.08 -15.28 -1.21
N ARG A 132 -12.03 -14.37 -1.42
CA ARG A 132 -12.24 -13.68 -2.70
C ARG A 132 -12.05 -12.18 -2.57
N ALA A 133 -11.78 -11.53 -3.70
CA ALA A 133 -11.75 -10.08 -3.80
C ALA A 133 -13.14 -9.47 -3.52
N SER A 134 -13.17 -8.44 -2.69
CA SER A 134 -14.36 -7.62 -2.38
C SER A 134 -14.37 -6.28 -3.10
N THR A 135 -13.30 -5.96 -3.83
CA THR A 135 -13.14 -4.77 -4.66
C THR A 135 -12.39 -5.10 -5.94
N ASP A 136 -12.70 -4.37 -7.00
CA ASP A 136 -11.89 -4.37 -8.21
C ASP A 136 -10.59 -3.62 -7.93
N GLY A 137 -9.44 -4.18 -8.34
CA GLY A 137 -8.18 -3.51 -8.07
C GLY A 137 -6.94 -4.38 -8.33
N ILE A 138 -5.84 -4.01 -7.69
CA ILE A 138 -4.55 -4.71 -7.83
C ILE A 138 -4.22 -5.45 -6.54
N LEU A 139 -3.89 -6.73 -6.64
CA LEU A 139 -3.33 -7.51 -5.54
C LEU A 139 -1.89 -7.06 -5.28
N TYR A 140 -1.67 -6.12 -4.34
CA TYR A 140 -0.39 -5.47 -4.14
C TYR A 140 0.46 -6.05 -3.02
N ALA A 141 -0.14 -6.84 -2.12
CA ALA A 141 0.59 -7.48 -1.02
C ALA A 141 0.04 -8.87 -0.71
N ARG A 142 0.94 -9.79 -0.33
CA ARG A 142 0.63 -11.14 0.13
C ARG A 142 1.52 -11.49 1.32
N GLU A 143 0.96 -12.26 2.26
CA GLU A 143 1.73 -12.80 3.37
C GLU A 143 2.79 -13.81 2.86
N ARG A 144 3.96 -13.75 3.49
CA ARG A 144 5.07 -14.65 3.19
C ARG A 144 4.87 -16.05 3.74
N LEU A 145 4.31 -16.14 4.94
CA LEU A 145 4.06 -17.40 5.61
C LEU A 145 2.94 -18.18 4.91
N ARG A 146 3.09 -19.50 4.87
CA ARG A 146 2.15 -20.41 4.23
C ARG A 146 1.27 -21.16 5.23
N PHE A 147 1.32 -20.81 6.50
CA PHE A 147 0.40 -21.29 7.53
C PHE A 147 -0.22 -20.08 8.23
N ALA A 148 -1.53 -20.02 8.24
CA ALA A 148 -2.30 -18.91 8.78
C ALA A 148 -3.00 -19.25 10.07
N GLN A 149 -3.18 -18.22 10.89
CA GLN A 149 -4.11 -18.21 12.02
C GLN A 149 -5.36 -17.39 11.65
N PRO A 150 -6.51 -17.62 12.28
CA PRO A 150 -7.72 -16.84 12.03
C PRO A 150 -7.47 -15.34 12.19
N GLY A 151 -7.98 -14.54 11.27
CA GLY A 151 -7.82 -13.09 11.29
C GLY A 151 -6.49 -12.55 10.75
N LEU A 152 -5.49 -13.41 10.51
CA LEU A 152 -4.23 -12.97 9.89
C LEU A 152 -4.48 -12.41 8.49
N TRP A 153 -3.95 -11.24 8.21
CA TRP A 153 -3.99 -10.63 6.87
C TRP A 153 -3.08 -11.40 5.92
N LEU A 154 -3.69 -12.02 4.92
CA LEU A 154 -2.96 -12.84 3.95
C LEU A 154 -2.76 -12.15 2.61
N ALA A 155 -3.67 -11.26 2.23
CA ALA A 155 -3.60 -10.54 0.97
C ALA A 155 -4.21 -9.14 1.11
N LYS A 156 -3.70 -8.17 0.31
CA LYS A 156 -4.25 -6.82 0.23
C LYS A 156 -4.50 -6.47 -1.23
N VAL A 157 -5.71 -5.96 -1.52
CA VAL A 157 -6.10 -5.48 -2.84
C VAL A 157 -6.33 -3.98 -2.76
N ALA A 158 -5.68 -3.21 -3.63
CA ALA A 158 -5.86 -1.77 -3.75
C ALA A 158 -6.92 -1.48 -4.80
N GLY A 159 -8.09 -1.02 -4.37
CA GLY A 159 -9.21 -0.61 -5.23
C GLY A 159 -9.42 0.89 -5.23
N VAL A 160 -10.07 1.39 -6.28
CA VAL A 160 -10.41 2.82 -6.42
C VAL A 160 -11.71 3.18 -5.72
N THR A 161 -12.61 2.21 -5.54
CA THR A 161 -13.92 2.43 -4.91
C THR A 161 -13.82 2.24 -3.41
N PRO A 162 -14.23 3.21 -2.58
CA PRO A 162 -14.25 3.05 -1.14
C PRO A 162 -15.15 1.89 -0.69
N ILE A 163 -14.57 0.96 0.07
CA ILE A 163 -15.26 -0.20 0.68
C ILE A 163 -15.16 -0.19 2.21
N ARG A 164 -14.38 0.73 2.77
CA ARG A 164 -14.17 0.89 4.21
C ARG A 164 -14.62 2.27 4.65
N GLN A 165 -15.05 2.40 5.90
CA GLN A 165 -15.49 3.65 6.52
C GLN A 165 -14.87 3.78 7.91
N GLY A 166 -14.87 5.01 8.44
CA GLY A 166 -14.34 5.31 9.75
C GLY A 166 -12.84 5.56 9.73
N ARG A 167 -12.19 5.31 10.87
CA ARG A 167 -10.75 5.50 11.02
C ARG A 167 -9.98 4.40 10.28
N LEU A 168 -9.26 4.76 9.24
CA LEU A 168 -8.68 3.80 8.29
C LEU A 168 -7.26 3.34 8.67
N LEU A 169 -6.54 4.16 9.44
CA LEU A 169 -5.19 3.93 9.92
C LEU A 169 -5.18 3.88 11.44
N SER A 170 -5.59 2.83 12.02
CA SER A 170 -5.27 2.42 13.41
C SER A 170 -6.19 1.34 13.88
N ASP A 171 -5.70 0.66 14.74
CA ASP A 171 -6.12 -0.24 15.80
C ASP A 171 -7.54 -0.10 16.33
#